data_a245fb13d6d0c4737a13db3e72af7be5
#
_entry.id   a245fb13d6d0c4737a13db3e72af7be5
#
_cell.length_a   1.000
_cell.length_b   1.000
_cell.length_c   1.000
_cell.angle_alpha   90.00
_cell.angle_beta   90.00
_cell.angle_gamma   90.00
#
_symmetry.space_group_name_H-M   'P 1'
#
loop_
_entity.id
_entity.type
_entity.pdbx_description
1 polymer ?
#
loop_
_entity_poly.entity_id
_entity_poly.type
_entity_poly.pdbx_seq_one_letter_code
_entity_poly.pdbx_strand_id
1 'polypeptide(L)'
;MTELITFLENHWEKVTKLEVREHEENENIRERNPLKRDYARVIYSTSFRRQQGKMQLFEVNSKAFHRNRLTHSFEVAQIARGIVDELEKTVKEEEKYKQKNDEDKSKIELNFSKMNIVVETGSLIHDIGNPLLVIMVNGY
;
A
#
# COMPACT_ATOMS: atom_id res chain seq x y z
N MET A 1 8.90 5.12 21.93
CA MET A 1 9.02 5.69 20.55
C MET A 1 10.41 5.53 19.94
N THR A 2 11.48 5.59 20.73
CA THR A 2 12.86 5.28 20.26
C THR A 2 12.98 3.91 19.55
N GLU A 3 12.13 2.96 19.92
CA GLU A 3 12.08 1.61 19.34
C GLU A 3 11.49 1.59 17.92
N LEU A 4 10.63 2.54 17.55
CA LEU A 4 10.00 2.57 16.24
C LEU A 4 11.00 2.91 15.12
N ILE A 5 11.85 3.91 15.33
CA ILE A 5 12.91 4.27 14.36
C ILE A 5 13.88 3.10 14.18
N THR A 6 14.34 2.51 15.30
CA THR A 6 15.24 1.36 15.26
C THR A 6 14.57 0.13 14.63
N PHE A 7 13.28 -0.07 14.87
CA PHE A 7 12.49 -1.13 14.23
C PHE A 7 12.41 -0.90 12.73
N LEU A 8 12.08 0.31 12.28
CA LEU A 8 12.01 0.67 10.88
C LEU A 8 13.36 0.53 10.18
N GLU A 9 14.45 0.99 10.79
CA GLU A 9 15.80 0.84 10.25
C GLU A 9 16.20 -0.63 10.09
N ASN A 10 15.92 -1.48 11.07
CA ASN A 10 16.29 -2.91 11.05
C ASN A 10 15.42 -3.76 10.13
N HIS A 11 14.15 -3.39 9.92
CA HIS A 11 13.21 -4.17 9.12
C HIS A 11 13.10 -3.66 7.69
N TRP A 12 13.43 -2.39 7.45
CA TRP A 12 13.34 -1.78 6.13
C TRP A 12 14.26 -2.45 5.11
N GLU A 13 15.48 -2.80 5.51
CA GLU A 13 16.39 -3.57 4.64
C GLU A 13 15.81 -4.93 4.22
N LYS A 14 15.02 -5.57 5.10
CA LYS A 14 14.38 -6.85 4.76
C LYS A 14 13.25 -6.66 3.77
N VAL A 15 12.44 -5.60 3.93
CA VAL A 15 11.34 -5.29 3.03
C VAL A 15 11.87 -4.86 1.66
N THR A 16 12.91 -4.03 1.63
CA THR A 16 13.49 -3.56 0.36
C THR A 16 14.29 -4.65 -0.37
N LYS A 17 14.91 -5.60 0.34
CA LYS A 17 15.57 -6.77 -0.28
C LYS A 17 14.59 -7.72 -0.97
N LEU A 18 13.33 -7.77 -0.56
CA LEU A 18 12.28 -8.52 -1.27
C LEU A 18 11.89 -7.86 -2.60
N GLU A 19 12.23 -6.59 -2.81
CA GLU A 19 11.91 -5.84 -4.03
C GLU A 19 12.91 -6.05 -5.16
N VAL A 20 14.12 -6.45 -4.84
CA VAL A 20 15.15 -6.73 -5.83
C VAL A 20 14.96 -8.17 -6.35
N ARG A 21 13.95 -8.38 -7.17
CA ARG A 21 14.16 -9.31 -8.29
C ARG A 21 15.30 -8.69 -9.09
N GLU A 22 16.46 -9.34 -9.03
CA GLU A 22 17.58 -9.08 -9.90
C GLU A 22 17.06 -9.09 -11.35
N HIS A 23 16.61 -7.95 -11.81
CA HIS A 23 16.53 -7.69 -13.23
C HIS A 23 17.97 -7.39 -13.62
N GLU A 24 18.59 -8.36 -14.29
CA GLU A 24 19.81 -8.15 -15.04
C GLU A 24 19.79 -6.73 -15.61
N GLU A 25 20.84 -5.98 -15.28
CA GLU A 25 21.11 -4.63 -15.74
C GLU A 25 21.15 -4.63 -17.28
N ASN A 26 20.01 -4.54 -17.90
CA ASN A 26 19.90 -4.13 -19.28
C ASN A 26 19.85 -2.60 -19.29
N GLU A 27 21.00 -1.98 -19.49
CA GLU A 27 21.28 -0.55 -19.43
C GLU A 27 20.41 0.36 -20.34
N ASN A 28 19.38 -0.17 -20.99
CA ASN A 28 18.58 0.57 -21.99
C ASN A 28 17.08 0.65 -21.71
N ILE A 29 16.59 0.20 -20.54
CA ILE A 29 15.16 0.29 -20.24
C ILE A 29 14.96 1.42 -19.23
N ARG A 30 14.26 2.47 -19.69
CA ARG A 30 13.78 3.64 -18.95
C ARG A 30 13.65 3.38 -17.46
N GLU A 31 14.42 4.10 -16.64
CA GLU A 31 14.45 4.10 -15.17
C GLU A 31 13.10 4.44 -14.54
N ARG A 32 12.11 3.58 -14.69
CA ARG A 32 10.88 3.69 -13.92
C ARG A 32 11.09 2.97 -12.59
N ASN A 33 10.86 3.70 -11.50
CA ASN A 33 10.81 3.13 -10.16
C ASN A 33 10.01 1.81 -10.17
N PRO A 34 10.62 0.66 -9.76
CA PRO A 34 9.97 -0.66 -9.78
C PRO A 34 8.62 -0.69 -9.06
N LEU A 35 8.51 -0.02 -7.92
CA LEU A 35 7.28 0.06 -7.13
C LEU A 35 6.14 0.75 -7.89
N LYS A 36 6.44 1.87 -8.57
CA LYS A 36 5.45 2.54 -9.42
C LYS A 36 5.02 1.69 -10.60
N ARG A 37 5.91 0.85 -11.10
CA ARG A 37 5.59 -0.11 -12.16
C ARG A 37 4.67 -1.21 -11.66
N ASP A 38 4.89 -1.71 -10.45
CA ASP A 38 4.02 -2.72 -9.83
C ASP A 38 2.65 -2.15 -9.48
N TYR A 39 2.58 -0.94 -8.95
CA TYR A 39 1.33 -0.21 -8.80
C TYR A 39 0.54 -0.13 -10.12
N ALA A 40 1.20 0.28 -11.19
CA ALA A 40 0.58 0.35 -12.51
C ALA A 40 0.07 -1.04 -12.97
N ARG A 41 0.84 -2.10 -12.77
CA ARG A 41 0.40 -3.48 -13.08
C ARG A 41 -0.86 -3.87 -12.33
N VAL A 42 -0.98 -3.47 -11.06
CA VAL A 42 -2.18 -3.75 -10.26
C VAL A 42 -3.40 -3.06 -10.86
N ILE A 43 -3.37 -1.74 -11.04
CA ILE A 43 -4.55 -0.98 -11.49
C ILE A 43 -4.97 -1.32 -12.92
N TYR A 44 -4.04 -1.78 -13.75
CA TYR A 44 -4.33 -2.24 -15.12
C TYR A 44 -4.70 -3.72 -15.19
N SER A 45 -4.59 -4.48 -14.10
CA SER A 45 -4.92 -5.90 -14.10
C SER A 45 -6.43 -6.13 -14.26
N THR A 46 -6.78 -7.18 -14.99
CA THR A 46 -8.18 -7.58 -15.17
C THR A 46 -8.84 -7.94 -13.84
N SER A 47 -8.08 -8.57 -12.93
CA SER A 47 -8.58 -8.99 -11.62
C SER A 47 -8.98 -7.80 -10.76
N PHE A 48 -8.20 -6.72 -10.76
CA PHE A 48 -8.53 -5.49 -10.06
C PHE A 48 -9.78 -4.82 -10.64
N ARG A 49 -9.85 -4.68 -11.97
CA ARG A 49 -11.00 -4.07 -12.65
C ARG A 49 -12.30 -4.83 -12.44
N ARG A 50 -12.25 -6.17 -12.36
CA ARG A 50 -13.43 -7.01 -12.07
C ARG A 50 -14.04 -6.76 -10.70
N GLN A 51 -13.32 -6.14 -9.76
CA GLN A 51 -13.86 -5.78 -8.45
C GLN A 51 -14.97 -4.74 -8.54
N GLN A 52 -15.05 -3.97 -9.61
CA GLN A 52 -16.14 -3.02 -9.85
C GLN A 52 -17.51 -3.70 -9.90
N GLY A 53 -17.58 -4.90 -10.47
CA GLY A 53 -18.83 -5.69 -10.59
C GLY A 53 -19.18 -6.50 -9.33
N LYS A 54 -18.36 -6.42 -8.27
CA LYS A 54 -18.57 -7.17 -7.03
C LYS A 54 -19.03 -6.24 -5.91
N MET A 55 -20.18 -6.53 -5.31
CA MET A 55 -20.67 -5.78 -4.14
C MET A 55 -19.85 -6.15 -2.90
N GLN A 56 -19.59 -5.17 -2.04
CA GLN A 56 -18.87 -5.38 -0.77
C GLN A 56 -19.80 -5.80 0.36
N LEU A 57 -20.99 -5.20 0.43
CA LEU A 57 -22.03 -5.50 1.40
C LEU A 57 -23.41 -5.45 0.74
N PHE A 58 -24.30 -6.36 1.11
CA PHE A 58 -25.71 -6.30 0.75
C PHE A 58 -26.45 -5.49 1.80
N GLU A 59 -26.81 -4.27 1.48
CA GLU A 59 -27.81 -3.52 2.26
C GLU A 59 -29.21 -3.83 1.73
N VAL A 60 -30.03 -4.44 2.56
CA VAL A 60 -31.36 -4.97 2.19
C VAL A 60 -32.37 -3.86 1.81
N ASN A 61 -32.10 -2.59 2.13
CA ASN A 61 -33.09 -1.50 1.99
C ASN A 61 -32.57 -0.18 1.39
N SER A 62 -31.36 -0.09 0.84
CA SER A 62 -30.91 1.20 0.29
C SER A 62 -31.05 1.28 -1.22
N LYS A 63 -31.86 2.25 -1.67
CA LYS A 63 -31.95 2.66 -3.08
C LYS A 63 -30.74 3.48 -3.56
N ALA A 64 -29.73 3.69 -2.72
CA ALA A 64 -28.63 4.59 -2.97
C ALA A 64 -27.27 3.89 -2.79
N PHE A 65 -26.42 4.08 -3.76
CA PHE A 65 -24.97 3.81 -3.76
C PHE A 65 -24.52 2.48 -3.13
N HIS A 66 -24.59 1.42 -3.88
CA HIS A 66 -23.95 0.16 -3.50
C HIS A 66 -22.43 0.32 -3.53
N ARG A 67 -21.78 0.17 -2.38
CA ARG A 67 -20.32 0.12 -2.27
C ARG A 67 -19.83 -1.15 -2.95
N ASN A 68 -19.03 -1.00 -4.01
CA ASN A 68 -18.39 -2.13 -4.66
C ASN A 68 -16.98 -2.37 -4.07
N ARG A 69 -16.40 -3.53 -4.35
CA ARG A 69 -15.07 -3.88 -3.84
C ARG A 69 -13.97 -2.96 -4.35
N LEU A 70 -14.12 -2.43 -5.56
CA LEU A 70 -13.15 -1.51 -6.13
C LEU A 70 -13.09 -0.19 -5.34
N THR A 71 -14.25 0.41 -5.05
CA THR A 71 -14.31 1.63 -4.23
C THR A 71 -13.82 1.38 -2.81
N HIS A 72 -14.14 0.23 -2.23
CA HIS A 72 -13.61 -0.18 -0.93
C HIS A 72 -12.09 -0.25 -0.93
N SER A 73 -11.47 -0.88 -1.94
CA SER A 73 -10.01 -0.96 -2.04
C SER A 73 -9.34 0.41 -2.13
N PHE A 74 -9.95 1.37 -2.82
CA PHE A 74 -9.45 2.75 -2.86
C PHE A 74 -9.58 3.46 -1.51
N GLU A 75 -10.68 3.26 -0.79
CA GLU A 75 -10.86 3.83 0.55
C GLU A 75 -9.84 3.27 1.53
N VAL A 76 -9.60 1.96 1.51
CA VAL A 76 -8.58 1.32 2.33
C VAL A 76 -7.18 1.86 1.98
N ALA A 77 -6.86 2.01 0.70
CA ALA A 77 -5.60 2.57 0.26
C ALA A 77 -5.40 4.02 0.72
N GLN A 78 -6.45 4.83 0.68
CA GLN A 78 -6.43 6.22 1.17
C GLN A 78 -6.15 6.28 2.68
N ILE A 79 -6.81 5.44 3.48
CA ILE A 79 -6.58 5.36 4.93
C ILE A 79 -5.14 4.90 5.22
N ALA A 80 -4.69 3.87 4.53
CA ALA A 80 -3.37 3.31 4.72
C ALA A 80 -2.24 4.32 4.42
N ARG A 81 -2.39 5.12 3.35
CA ARG A 81 -1.47 6.23 3.07
C ARG A 81 -1.48 7.28 4.18
N GLY A 82 -2.68 7.67 4.65
CA GLY A 82 -2.80 8.63 5.76
C GLY A 82 -2.08 8.17 7.03
N ILE A 83 -2.07 6.87 7.31
CA ILE A 83 -1.31 6.30 8.43
C ILE A 83 0.19 6.46 8.21
N VAL A 84 0.69 6.19 7.00
CA VAL A 84 2.13 6.35 6.69
C VAL A 84 2.55 7.82 6.76
N ASP A 85 1.72 8.74 6.26
CA ASP A 85 1.99 10.18 6.31
C ASP A 85 2.05 10.68 7.77
N GLU A 86 1.19 10.17 8.65
CA GLU A 86 1.20 10.52 10.08
C GLU A 86 2.41 9.92 10.81
N LEU A 87 2.81 8.70 10.46
CA LEU A 87 4.06 8.10 10.96
C LEU A 87 5.28 8.90 10.54
N GLU A 88 5.34 9.37 9.29
CA GLU A 88 6.43 10.21 8.80
C GLU A 88 6.53 11.50 9.59
N LYS A 89 5.42 12.18 9.86
CA LYS A 89 5.40 13.39 10.71
C LYS A 89 5.91 13.09 12.12
N THR A 90 5.40 12.03 12.73
CA THR A 90 5.82 11.62 14.08
C THR A 90 7.32 11.37 14.15
N VAL A 91 7.89 10.69 13.14
CA VAL A 91 9.33 10.45 13.07
C VAL A 91 10.12 11.75 12.89
N LYS A 92 9.63 12.67 12.06
CA LYS A 92 10.29 13.98 11.84
C LYS A 92 10.28 14.88 13.08
N GLU A 93 9.31 14.71 13.96
CA GLU A 93 9.22 15.45 15.24
C GLU A 93 10.18 14.92 16.31
N GLU A 94 10.68 13.69 16.18
CA GLU A 94 11.59 13.09 17.16
C GLU A 94 12.96 13.77 17.17
N GLU A 95 13.52 13.96 18.38
CA GLU A 95 14.84 14.58 18.58
C GLU A 95 15.96 13.81 17.85
N LYS A 96 15.86 12.48 17.78
CA LYS A 96 16.81 11.65 17.02
C LYS A 96 16.84 11.98 15.54
N TYR A 97 15.68 12.25 14.92
CA TYR A 97 15.62 12.67 13.52
C TYR A 97 16.22 14.06 13.34
N LYS A 98 15.93 14.99 14.25
CA LYS A 98 16.44 16.37 14.18
C LYS A 98 17.96 16.43 14.25
N GLN A 99 18.59 15.50 15.02
CA GLN A 99 20.03 15.41 15.18
C GLN A 99 20.76 14.69 14.03
N LYS A 100 20.01 14.04 13.12
CA LYS A 100 20.63 13.37 11.95
C LYS A 100 21.17 14.39 10.94
N ASN A 101 22.18 13.96 10.18
CA ASN A 101 22.68 14.74 9.04
C ASN A 101 21.67 14.75 7.88
N ASP A 102 21.88 15.62 6.90
CA ASP A 102 20.95 15.80 5.78
C ASP A 102 20.86 14.55 4.88
N GLU A 103 21.98 13.79 4.77
CA GLU A 103 21.98 12.54 4.00
C GLU A 103 21.09 11.47 4.63
N ASP A 104 21.18 11.27 5.96
CA ASP A 104 20.33 10.32 6.67
C ASP A 104 18.86 10.73 6.68
N LYS A 105 18.58 12.04 6.81
CA LYS A 105 17.20 12.55 6.66
C LYS A 105 16.64 12.24 5.29
N SER A 106 17.39 12.49 4.24
CA SER A 106 16.97 12.19 2.86
C SER A 106 16.71 10.70 2.63
N LYS A 107 17.53 9.82 3.23
CA LYS A 107 17.31 8.36 3.18
C LYS A 107 16.00 7.97 3.86
N ILE A 108 15.70 8.55 5.03
CA ILE A 108 14.46 8.28 5.77
C ILE A 108 13.25 8.76 4.95
N GLU A 109 13.28 9.95 4.38
CA GLU A 109 12.19 10.48 3.54
C GLU A 109 11.96 9.64 2.29
N LEU A 110 13.05 9.19 1.64
CA LEU A 110 12.95 8.28 0.51
C LEU A 110 12.28 6.96 0.91
N ASN A 111 12.59 6.45 2.10
CA ASN A 111 12.00 5.23 2.62
C ASN A 111 10.50 5.40 2.89
N PHE A 112 10.04 6.51 3.47
CA PHE A 112 8.62 6.79 3.63
C PHE A 112 7.91 6.93 2.28
N SER A 113 8.52 7.57 1.29
CA SER A 113 7.99 7.66 -0.07
C SER A 113 7.79 6.27 -0.70
N LYS A 114 8.76 5.37 -0.54
CA LYS A 114 8.63 3.98 -1.00
C LYS A 114 7.55 3.22 -0.22
N MET A 115 7.50 3.37 1.11
CA MET A 115 6.51 2.74 1.97
C MET A 115 5.09 3.15 1.58
N ASN A 116 4.85 4.42 1.25
CA ASN A 116 3.56 4.89 0.76
C ASN A 116 3.12 4.13 -0.50
N ILE A 117 4.01 3.93 -1.47
CA ILE A 117 3.68 3.20 -2.70
C ILE A 117 3.38 1.72 -2.40
N VAL A 118 4.17 1.09 -1.54
CA VAL A 118 4.00 -0.33 -1.16
C VAL A 118 2.68 -0.54 -0.44
N VAL A 119 2.40 0.29 0.57
CA VAL A 119 1.18 0.19 1.38
C VAL A 119 -0.05 0.48 0.54
N GLU A 120 -0.01 1.49 -0.32
CA GLU A 120 -1.09 1.79 -1.27
C GLU A 120 -1.34 0.60 -2.21
N THR A 121 -0.29 0.07 -2.82
CA THR A 121 -0.39 -1.07 -3.73
C THR A 121 -0.94 -2.31 -3.03
N GLY A 122 -0.43 -2.63 -1.84
CA GLY A 122 -0.90 -3.73 -1.01
C GLY A 122 -2.38 -3.60 -0.64
N SER A 123 -2.80 -2.37 -0.30
CA SER A 123 -4.21 -2.08 0.01
C SER A 123 -5.13 -2.23 -1.19
N LEU A 124 -4.67 -1.91 -2.39
CA LEU A 124 -5.47 -2.11 -3.61
C LEU A 124 -5.67 -3.60 -3.94
N ILE A 125 -4.71 -4.46 -3.59
CA ILE A 125 -4.78 -5.90 -3.94
C ILE A 125 -5.35 -6.78 -2.83
N HIS A 126 -5.62 -6.26 -1.63
CA HIS A 126 -5.96 -7.06 -0.45
C HIS A 126 -7.17 -8.00 -0.67
N ASP A 127 -8.11 -7.59 -1.52
CA ASP A 127 -9.33 -8.36 -1.84
C ASP A 127 -9.25 -9.11 -3.18
N ILE A 128 -8.12 -9.03 -3.90
CA ILE A 128 -7.92 -9.75 -5.16
C ILE A 128 -7.77 -11.24 -4.84
N GLY A 129 -8.60 -12.06 -5.50
CA GLY A 129 -8.58 -13.52 -5.32
C GLY A 129 -9.36 -14.02 -4.11
N ASN A 130 -9.90 -13.14 -3.28
CA ASN A 130 -10.75 -13.54 -2.18
C ASN A 130 -12.10 -14.06 -2.74
N PRO A 131 -12.43 -15.38 -2.62
CA PRO A 131 -13.73 -15.85 -3.04
C PRO A 131 -14.79 -15.15 -2.21
N LEU A 132 -15.89 -14.74 -2.85
CA LEU A 132 -17.10 -14.39 -2.14
C LEU A 132 -17.53 -15.65 -1.37
N LEU A 133 -17.16 -15.74 -0.12
CA LEU A 133 -17.86 -16.61 0.82
C LEU A 133 -19.24 -15.98 1.00
N VAL A 134 -20.15 -16.30 0.08
CA VAL A 134 -21.57 -16.07 0.29
C VAL A 134 -21.93 -17.00 1.42
N ILE A 135 -21.86 -16.48 2.65
CA ILE A 135 -22.58 -17.12 3.74
C ILE A 135 -24.05 -16.95 3.36
N MET A 136 -24.58 -17.94 2.66
CA MET A 136 -26.00 -18.14 2.58
C MET A 136 -26.43 -18.46 4.00
N VAL A 137 -26.79 -17.43 4.76
CA VAL A 137 -27.57 -17.61 5.95
C VAL A 137 -28.93 -18.05 5.41
N ASN A 138 -29.11 -19.36 5.36
CA ASN A 138 -30.43 -19.94 5.15
C ASN A 138 -31.26 -19.51 6.35
N GLY A 139 -31.97 -18.38 6.19
CA GLY A 139 -33.08 -18.03 7.06
C GLY A 139 -34.25 -18.98 6.74
N TYR A 140 -34.53 -19.86 7.66
CA TYR A 140 -35.85 -20.43 7.80
C TYR A 140 -36.74 -19.44 8.55
#